data_bcd8ef9f2714b699e4f3914c60a21957
#
_entry.id   bcd8ef9f2714b699e4f3914c60a21957
#
_cell.length_a   1.000
_cell.length_b   1.000
_cell.length_c   1.000
_cell.angle_alpha   90.00
_cell.angle_beta   90.00
_cell.angle_gamma   90.00
#
_symmetry.space_group_name_H-M   'P 1'
#
loop_
_entity.id
_entity.type
_entity.pdbx_description
1 polymer ?
#
loop_
_entity_poly.entity_id
_entity_poly.type
_entity_poly.pdbx_seq_one_letter_code
_entity_poly.pdbx_strand_id
1 'polypeptide(L)'
;MSNVELIRQFYDAFKKKDMNVINQLCSEQIEWNTLKGMPHGGKYVGLKAIFEDYFPNMLSNFKEFHAIPQEYLESKDVVAVIGRYQGVSKKDKNFDVPFSHLYNIQDNKIIKFRQFTDTKTLQDSFS
;
A
#
# COMPACT_ATOMS: atom_id res chain seq x y z
N MET A 1 5.23 -21.42 -0.43
CA MET A 1 5.66 -20.04 -0.16
C MET A 1 5.00 -19.57 1.13
N SER A 2 5.77 -18.98 2.05
CA SER A 2 5.20 -18.44 3.28
C SER A 2 4.41 -17.18 2.98
N ASN A 3 3.51 -16.79 3.91
CA ASN A 3 2.74 -15.56 3.75
C ASN A 3 3.66 -14.33 3.74
N VAL A 4 4.70 -14.33 4.58
CA VAL A 4 5.68 -13.23 4.56
C VAL A 4 6.37 -13.13 3.20
N GLU A 5 6.78 -14.24 2.62
CA GLU A 5 7.42 -14.23 1.31
C GLU A 5 6.49 -13.72 0.22
N LEU A 6 5.21 -14.09 0.30
CA LEU A 6 4.20 -13.59 -0.63
C LEU A 6 4.11 -12.06 -0.56
N ILE A 7 4.10 -11.50 0.65
CA ILE A 7 4.02 -10.05 0.83
C ILE A 7 5.31 -9.36 0.37
N ARG A 8 6.49 -9.97 0.59
CA ARG A 8 7.74 -9.42 0.06
C ARG A 8 7.69 -9.33 -1.46
N GLN A 9 7.19 -10.37 -2.11
CA GLN A 9 7.04 -10.37 -3.56
C GLN A 9 6.05 -9.30 -4.02
N PHE A 10 4.99 -9.05 -3.24
CA PHE A 10 4.01 -8.02 -3.56
C PHE A 10 4.66 -6.64 -3.57
N TYR A 11 5.44 -6.29 -2.54
CA TYR A 11 6.12 -4.99 -2.51
C TYR A 11 7.12 -4.85 -3.65
N ASP A 12 7.84 -5.90 -3.98
CA ASP A 12 8.78 -5.89 -5.10
C ASP A 12 8.06 -5.66 -6.42
N ALA A 13 6.97 -6.39 -6.65
CA ALA A 13 6.16 -6.24 -7.86
C ALA A 13 5.53 -4.85 -7.94
N PHE A 14 5.07 -4.31 -6.82
CA PHE A 14 4.51 -2.96 -6.76
C PHE A 14 5.57 -1.92 -7.14
N LYS A 15 6.77 -2.03 -6.59
CA LYS A 15 7.89 -1.13 -6.90
C LYS A 15 8.27 -1.18 -8.38
N LYS A 16 8.25 -2.36 -8.97
CA LYS A 16 8.58 -2.57 -10.39
C LYS A 16 7.40 -2.35 -11.32
N LYS A 17 6.22 -2.11 -10.76
CA LYS A 17 4.96 -1.98 -11.51
C LYS A 17 4.67 -3.23 -12.36
N ASP A 18 5.00 -4.39 -11.82
CA ASP A 18 4.78 -5.68 -12.49
C ASP A 18 3.36 -6.17 -12.21
N MET A 19 2.42 -5.75 -13.07
CA MET A 19 1.01 -6.09 -12.89
C MET A 19 0.72 -7.58 -13.08
N ASN A 20 1.53 -8.29 -13.86
CA ASN A 20 1.33 -9.73 -14.02
C ASN A 20 1.55 -10.46 -12.68
N VAL A 21 2.62 -10.12 -11.97
CA VAL A 21 2.89 -10.71 -10.66
C VAL A 21 1.83 -10.26 -9.64
N ILE A 22 1.47 -8.97 -9.63
CA ILE A 22 0.43 -8.45 -8.73
C ILE A 22 -0.87 -9.23 -8.93
N ASN A 23 -1.28 -9.46 -10.19
CA ASN A 23 -2.50 -10.22 -10.48
C ASN A 23 -2.43 -11.66 -9.96
N GLN A 24 -1.24 -12.26 -9.92
CA GLN A 24 -1.06 -13.61 -9.40
C GLN A 24 -1.13 -13.66 -7.88
N LEU A 25 -0.68 -12.60 -7.21
CA LEU A 25 -0.58 -12.55 -5.74
C LEU A 25 -1.87 -12.07 -5.07
N CYS A 26 -2.79 -11.45 -5.81
CA CYS A 26 -3.98 -10.83 -5.25
C CYS A 26 -5.24 -11.54 -5.73
N SER A 27 -6.25 -11.61 -4.84
CA SER A 27 -7.59 -12.04 -5.23
C SER A 27 -8.20 -11.01 -6.17
N GLU A 28 -9.03 -11.45 -7.12
CA GLU A 28 -9.78 -10.55 -7.99
C GLU A 28 -10.69 -9.63 -7.20
N GLN A 29 -11.17 -10.08 -6.04
CA GLN A 29 -12.07 -9.34 -5.17
C GLN A 29 -11.34 -8.69 -4.00
N ILE A 30 -10.04 -8.46 -4.12
CA ILE A 30 -9.24 -7.86 -3.05
C ILE A 30 -9.88 -6.56 -2.55
N GLU A 31 -9.93 -6.40 -1.22
CA GLU A 31 -10.43 -5.19 -0.59
C GLU A 31 -9.24 -4.35 -0.11
N TRP A 32 -9.20 -3.10 -0.54
CA TRP A 32 -8.08 -2.19 -0.26
C TRP A 32 -8.61 -1.01 0.55
N ASN A 33 -8.21 -0.95 1.83
CA ASN A 33 -8.71 0.07 2.74
C ASN A 33 -7.61 1.06 3.08
N THR A 34 -7.82 2.32 2.75
CA THR A 34 -6.91 3.40 3.10
C THR A 34 -7.62 4.40 3.99
N LEU A 35 -6.84 5.17 4.74
CA LEU A 35 -7.38 6.11 5.71
C LEU A 35 -7.98 7.33 5.00
N LYS A 36 -9.03 7.89 5.57
CA LYS A 36 -9.70 9.08 5.02
C LYS A 36 -8.77 10.28 4.90
N GLY A 37 -7.74 10.36 5.73
CA GLY A 37 -6.76 11.43 5.67
C GLY A 37 -5.76 11.32 4.53
N MET A 38 -5.73 10.20 3.82
CA MET A 38 -4.91 10.05 2.62
C MET A 38 -5.63 10.67 1.42
N PRO A 39 -4.88 11.19 0.42
CA PRO A 39 -5.50 11.62 -0.84
C PRO A 39 -6.30 10.46 -1.44
N HIS A 40 -7.56 10.70 -1.75
CA HIS A 40 -8.49 9.70 -2.28
C HIS A 40 -8.69 8.49 -1.36
N GLY A 41 -8.46 8.67 -0.05
CA GLY A 41 -8.61 7.58 0.91
C GLY A 41 -10.02 7.04 0.98
N GLY A 42 -10.13 5.75 1.30
CA GLY A 42 -11.40 5.05 1.40
C GLY A 42 -11.25 3.57 1.11
N LYS A 43 -12.36 2.94 0.73
CA LYS A 43 -12.40 1.51 0.44
C LYS A 43 -12.55 1.30 -1.06
N TYR A 44 -11.67 0.46 -1.61
CA TYR A 44 -11.69 0.08 -3.02
C TYR A 44 -11.76 -1.44 -3.11
N VAL A 45 -12.57 -1.96 -4.03
CA VAL A 45 -12.72 -3.41 -4.22
C VAL A 45 -12.35 -3.77 -5.64
N GLY A 46 -11.45 -4.75 -5.78
CA GLY A 46 -11.00 -5.25 -7.07
C GLY A 46 -9.75 -4.56 -7.58
N LEU A 47 -8.95 -5.29 -8.35
CA LEU A 47 -7.67 -4.80 -8.85
C LEU A 47 -7.82 -3.58 -9.76
N LYS A 48 -8.87 -3.54 -10.55
CA LYS A 48 -9.10 -2.40 -11.46
C LYS A 48 -9.31 -1.11 -10.68
N ALA A 49 -10.19 -1.13 -9.67
CA ALA A 49 -10.45 0.05 -8.85
C ALA A 49 -9.18 0.50 -8.11
N ILE A 50 -8.37 -0.44 -7.67
CA ILE A 50 -7.15 -0.13 -6.91
C ILE A 50 -6.06 0.44 -7.81
N PHE A 51 -5.75 -0.24 -8.92
CA PHE A 51 -4.58 0.08 -9.74
C PHE A 51 -4.87 1.01 -10.91
N GLU A 52 -6.13 1.14 -11.35
CA GLU A 52 -6.49 2.05 -12.43
C GLU A 52 -7.17 3.34 -11.95
N ASP A 53 -7.65 3.36 -10.69
CA ASP A 53 -8.33 4.54 -10.12
C ASP A 53 -7.60 5.07 -8.89
N TYR A 54 -7.53 4.28 -7.80
CA TYR A 54 -6.95 4.77 -6.54
C TYR A 54 -5.49 5.21 -6.68
N PHE A 55 -4.61 4.32 -7.14
CA PHE A 55 -3.17 4.62 -7.16
C PHE A 55 -2.82 5.77 -8.10
N PRO A 56 -3.32 5.83 -9.35
CA PRO A 56 -2.99 6.98 -10.20
C PRO A 56 -3.42 8.32 -9.59
N ASN A 57 -4.61 8.36 -9.00
CA ASN A 57 -5.12 9.60 -8.39
C ASN A 57 -4.36 9.95 -7.12
N MET A 58 -4.08 8.97 -6.25
CA MET A 58 -3.33 9.20 -5.02
C MET A 58 -1.90 9.66 -5.34
N LEU A 59 -1.22 8.95 -6.23
CA LEU A 59 0.17 9.23 -6.57
C LEU A 59 0.34 10.56 -7.31
N SER A 60 -0.74 11.08 -7.94
CA SER A 60 -0.68 12.37 -8.62
C SER A 60 -0.41 13.55 -7.68
N ASN A 61 -0.54 13.35 -6.38
CA ASN A 61 -0.25 14.37 -5.36
C ASN A 61 1.23 14.44 -5.00
N PHE A 62 2.05 13.55 -5.53
CA PHE A 62 3.45 13.42 -5.16
C PHE A 62 4.36 13.50 -6.38
N LYS A 63 5.54 14.11 -6.20
CA LYS A 63 6.64 14.00 -7.17
C LYS A 63 7.35 12.68 -6.99
N GLU A 64 7.51 12.25 -5.72
CA GLU A 64 8.08 10.96 -5.37
C GLU A 64 7.29 10.39 -4.20
N PHE A 65 7.03 9.09 -4.24
CA PHE A 65 6.36 8.39 -3.15
C PHE A 65 6.94 6.97 -3.06
N HIS A 66 7.55 6.65 -1.93
CA HIS A 66 8.17 5.35 -1.70
C HIS A 66 7.59 4.72 -0.44
N ALA A 67 7.12 3.49 -0.55
CA ALA A 67 6.71 2.68 0.59
C ALA A 67 7.87 1.72 0.87
N ILE A 68 8.56 1.91 1.99
CA ILE A 68 9.75 1.16 2.34
C ILE A 68 9.43 0.22 3.50
N PRO A 69 9.19 -1.08 3.23
CA PRO A 69 8.94 -2.03 4.29
C PRO A 69 10.22 -2.30 5.07
N GLN A 70 10.12 -2.35 6.39
CA GLN A 70 11.26 -2.55 7.27
C GLN A 70 11.12 -3.81 8.11
N GLU A 71 9.90 -4.18 8.50
CA GLU A 71 9.66 -5.28 9.43
C GLU A 71 8.40 -6.02 9.02
N TYR A 72 8.45 -7.35 9.05
CA TYR A 72 7.32 -8.22 8.70
C TYR A 72 6.99 -9.09 9.91
N LEU A 73 5.71 -9.06 10.33
CA LEU A 73 5.21 -9.84 11.46
C LEU A 73 4.06 -10.70 10.97
N GLU A 74 4.15 -12.00 11.18
CA GLU A 74 3.14 -12.93 10.69
C GLU A 74 2.39 -13.56 11.87
N SER A 75 1.07 -13.61 11.77
CA SER A 75 0.21 -14.32 12.72
C SER A 75 -0.94 -14.95 11.95
N LYS A 76 -0.91 -16.29 11.84
CA LYS A 76 -1.92 -17.05 11.07
C LYS A 76 -2.02 -16.53 9.63
N ASP A 77 -3.20 -16.05 9.24
CA ASP A 77 -3.46 -15.59 7.87
C ASP A 77 -3.27 -14.08 7.71
N VAL A 78 -2.60 -13.44 8.67
CA VAL A 78 -2.36 -12.00 8.65
C VAL A 78 -0.86 -11.73 8.65
N VAL A 79 -0.43 -10.82 7.78
CA VAL A 79 0.94 -10.28 7.82
C VAL A 79 0.84 -8.78 8.08
N ALA A 80 1.52 -8.33 9.14
CA ALA A 80 1.68 -6.91 9.42
C ALA A 80 3.03 -6.47 8.90
N VAL A 81 3.07 -5.32 8.21
CA VAL A 81 4.30 -4.74 7.72
C VAL A 81 4.46 -3.36 8.33
N ILE A 82 5.60 -3.14 8.97
CA ILE A 82 5.95 -1.84 9.54
C ILE A 82 7.04 -1.25 8.65
N GLY A 83 6.85 0.00 8.27
CA GLY A 83 7.80 0.66 7.39
C GLY A 83 7.63 2.16 7.38
N ARG A 84 8.10 2.79 6.33
CA ARG A 84 8.04 4.24 6.19
C ARG A 84 7.62 4.64 4.79
N TYR A 85 6.80 5.68 4.71
CA TYR A 85 6.56 6.41 3.47
C TYR A 85 7.54 7.56 3.42
N GLN A 86 8.30 7.64 2.36
CA GLN A 86 9.24 8.72 2.12
C GLN A 86 9.02 9.28 0.72
N GLY A 87 9.13 10.59 0.58
CA GLY A 87 8.97 11.19 -0.73
C GLY A 87 8.91 12.70 -0.71
N VAL A 88 8.39 13.25 -1.80
CA VAL A 88 8.26 14.69 -2.03
C VAL A 88 6.86 14.94 -2.62
N SER A 89 6.13 15.88 -2.02
CA SER A 89 4.81 16.26 -2.54
C SER A 89 4.94 17.17 -3.77
N LYS A 90 3.82 17.42 -4.46
CA LYS A 90 3.77 18.39 -5.56
C LYS A 90 4.05 19.83 -5.10
N LYS A 91 3.99 20.09 -3.80
CA LYS A 91 4.36 21.38 -3.21
C LYS A 91 5.84 21.46 -2.85
N ASP A 92 6.66 20.52 -3.32
CA ASP A 92 8.10 20.44 -3.05
C ASP A 92 8.44 20.26 -1.57
N LYS A 93 7.53 19.65 -0.80
CA LYS A 93 7.76 19.36 0.61
C LYS A 93 8.13 17.90 0.79
N ASN A 94 9.22 17.64 1.50
CA ASN A 94 9.65 16.30 1.86
C ASN A 94 8.77 15.76 2.99
N PHE A 95 8.55 14.45 2.98
CA PHE A 95 7.89 13.77 4.09
C PHE A 95 8.58 12.44 4.37
N ASP A 96 8.50 12.03 5.64
CA ASP A 96 8.99 10.74 6.11
C ASP A 96 8.12 10.35 7.30
N VAL A 97 7.19 9.43 7.10
CA VAL A 97 6.22 9.04 8.12
C VAL A 97 6.18 7.52 8.27
N PRO A 98 5.88 7.01 9.47
CA PRO A 98 5.74 5.58 9.66
C PRO A 98 4.43 5.08 9.05
N PHE A 99 4.44 3.82 8.61
CA PHE A 99 3.20 3.13 8.27
C PHE A 99 3.15 1.75 8.90
N SER A 100 1.94 1.24 9.03
CA SER A 100 1.68 -0.16 9.26
C SER A 100 0.64 -0.61 8.24
N HIS A 101 0.95 -1.70 7.55
CA HIS A 101 0.03 -2.33 6.60
C HIS A 101 -0.37 -3.69 7.14
N LEU A 102 -1.66 -3.99 7.14
CA LEU A 102 -2.16 -5.31 7.51
C LEU A 102 -2.73 -6.00 6.27
N TYR A 103 -2.20 -7.18 5.98
CA TYR A 103 -2.64 -8.00 4.85
C TYR A 103 -3.30 -9.25 5.37
N ASN A 104 -4.51 -9.55 4.88
CA ASN A 104 -5.15 -10.83 5.10
C ASN A 104 -4.90 -11.68 3.85
N ILE A 105 -4.51 -12.94 4.06
CA ILE A 105 -4.13 -13.85 2.99
C ILE A 105 -4.98 -15.11 3.11
N GLN A 106 -5.50 -15.60 1.98
CA GLN A 106 -6.27 -16.83 1.90
C GLN A 106 -5.93 -17.51 0.58
N ASP A 107 -5.67 -18.82 0.62
CA ASP A 107 -5.35 -19.60 -0.57
C ASP A 107 -4.21 -19.01 -1.39
N ASN A 108 -3.16 -18.54 -0.70
CA ASN A 108 -1.97 -17.93 -1.30
C ASN A 108 -2.26 -16.66 -2.08
N LYS A 109 -3.34 -15.95 -1.72
CA LYS A 109 -3.69 -14.68 -2.34
C LYS A 109 -4.02 -13.64 -1.29
N ILE A 110 -3.63 -12.41 -1.55
CA ILE A 110 -3.99 -11.27 -0.70
C ILE A 110 -5.47 -10.98 -0.94
N ILE A 111 -6.27 -11.03 0.13
CA ILE A 111 -7.71 -10.76 0.03
C ILE A 111 -8.11 -9.43 0.64
N LYS A 112 -7.27 -8.85 1.51
CA LYS A 112 -7.59 -7.59 2.18
C LYS A 112 -6.33 -6.87 2.59
N PHE A 113 -6.34 -5.56 2.42
CA PHE A 113 -5.28 -4.64 2.85
C PHE A 113 -5.89 -3.55 3.69
N ARG A 114 -5.20 -3.20 4.78
CA ARG A 114 -5.57 -2.07 5.65
C ARG A 114 -4.35 -1.22 5.91
N GLN A 115 -4.48 0.09 5.69
CA GLN A 115 -3.40 1.06 5.86
C GLN A 115 -3.54 1.81 7.17
N PHE A 116 -2.43 2.02 7.86
CA PHE A 116 -2.34 2.91 9.02
C PHE A 116 -1.08 3.75 8.88
N THR A 117 -1.22 5.07 9.01
CA THR A 117 -0.09 5.98 8.86
C THR A 117 -0.40 7.32 9.53
N ASP A 118 0.60 8.20 9.57
CA ASP A 118 0.47 9.56 10.09
C ASP A 118 -0.09 10.47 9.00
N THR A 119 -1.41 10.54 8.91
CA THR A 119 -2.08 11.31 7.87
C THR A 119 -1.91 12.81 8.07
N LYS A 120 -1.76 13.27 9.31
CA LYS A 120 -1.56 14.70 9.59
C LYS A 120 -0.27 15.21 8.95
N THR A 121 0.84 14.52 9.19
CA THR A 121 2.12 14.90 8.61
C THR A 121 2.08 14.83 7.09
N LEU A 122 1.44 13.80 6.53
CA LEU A 122 1.27 13.71 5.08
C LEU A 122 0.45 14.87 4.53
N GLN A 123 -0.66 15.22 5.19
CA GLN A 123 -1.51 16.35 4.77
C GLN A 123 -0.74 17.67 4.81
N ASP A 124 0.12 17.86 5.82
CA ASP A 124 0.93 19.06 5.92
C ASP A 124 1.87 19.20 4.72
N SER A 125 2.27 18.12 4.09
CA SER A 125 3.12 18.16 2.90
C SER A 125 2.39 18.65 1.64
N PHE A 126 1.05 18.64 1.65
CA PHE A 126 0.24 19.15 0.54
C PHE A 126 -0.17 20.61 0.70
N SER A 127 0.06 21.18 1.84
CA SER A 127 -0.39 22.54 2.20
C SER A 127 0.57 23.60 1.71
#